data_247d8a2a9da4818465f976cb2165174b
#
_entry.id   247d8a2a9da4818465f976cb2165174b
#
_cell.length_a   1.000
_cell.length_b   1.000
_cell.length_c   1.000
_cell.angle_alpha   90.00
_cell.angle_beta   90.00
_cell.angle_gamma   90.00
#
_symmetry.space_group_name_H-M   'P 1'
#
loop_
_entity.id
_entity.type
_entity.pdbx_description
1 polymer ?
#
loop_
_entity_poly.entity_id
_entity_poly.type
_entity_poly.pdbx_seq_one_letter_code
_entity_poly.pdbx_strand_id
1 'polypeptide(L)'
;MRRYTWTLLSSVLLLLSITGLPYVVYLLLVKLWNPQGSPAEKREMEPTVSIVLPTYNEERIIETKLKDVVALDYPMEKVELVVVDSSDDGTCERIREFFANCEAPTLTLIEEDERRGLAPALNDAYEAASNEMVVKTDCDSKLANNALHEAAANLADPEIGAVTGRNVDVLGGSDVEEGYRDIQETIQTLESHLDSTLIFHGPFSAFENDAIVPIDHDSIADDTELALKIRKNGKRVIFDPAIKYKEASHSAFGKRRSQKDRRAMGLLRLLFRHRDMVGQYGRYGKIVLPFNWWFMMISPWLLATTVMLSTVIGVLVAGPAGVLIPATIAAFVLQGSQERLGSLQSLYAVFDTQVSLLFATVKLLRGEGTAIWDIDDELRDAYE
;
A
#
# COMPACT_ATOMS: atom_id res chain seq x y z
N MET A 1 -28.36 2.08 -40.00
CA MET A 1 -27.19 2.80 -39.49
C MET A 1 -27.53 3.67 -38.25
N ARG A 2 -28.34 4.71 -38.31
CA ARG A 2 -28.64 5.59 -37.14
C ARG A 2 -29.11 4.87 -35.89
N ARG A 3 -29.97 3.84 -35.99
CA ARG A 3 -30.51 3.11 -34.82
C ARG A 3 -29.42 2.37 -34.03
N TYR A 4 -28.49 1.70 -34.71
CA TYR A 4 -27.35 1.00 -34.09
C TYR A 4 -26.36 1.99 -33.45
N THR A 5 -26.14 3.15 -34.05
CA THR A 5 -25.27 4.18 -33.47
C THR A 5 -25.80 4.71 -32.16
N TRP A 6 -27.12 4.95 -32.05
CA TRP A 6 -27.74 5.38 -30.79
C TRP A 6 -27.67 4.31 -29.70
N THR A 7 -27.88 3.03 -30.07
CA THR A 7 -27.75 1.92 -29.11
C THR A 7 -26.32 1.81 -28.58
N LEU A 8 -25.34 1.89 -29.45
CA LEU A 8 -23.92 1.84 -29.06
C LEU A 8 -23.52 3.05 -28.19
N LEU A 9 -23.98 4.25 -28.55
CA LEU A 9 -23.72 5.46 -27.76
C LEU A 9 -24.33 5.33 -26.35
N SER A 10 -25.58 4.85 -26.27
CA SER A 10 -26.23 4.58 -24.98
C SER A 10 -25.48 3.56 -24.14
N SER A 11 -24.92 2.53 -24.77
CA SER A 11 -24.09 1.52 -24.10
C SER A 11 -22.81 2.13 -23.52
N VAL A 12 -22.11 3.01 -24.26
CA VAL A 12 -20.93 3.70 -23.74
C VAL A 12 -21.28 4.63 -22.58
N LEU A 13 -22.36 5.40 -22.69
CA LEU A 13 -22.82 6.27 -21.62
C LEU A 13 -23.19 5.47 -20.36
N LEU A 14 -23.85 4.32 -20.53
CA LEU A 14 -24.17 3.43 -19.42
C LEU A 14 -22.89 2.88 -18.77
N LEU A 15 -21.91 2.42 -19.55
CA LEU A 15 -20.63 1.92 -19.03
C LEU A 15 -19.87 3.01 -18.27
N LEU A 16 -19.80 4.23 -18.80
CA LEU A 16 -19.18 5.38 -18.14
C LEU A 16 -19.90 5.69 -16.82
N SER A 17 -21.24 5.64 -16.80
CA SER A 17 -22.02 5.87 -15.59
C SER A 17 -21.77 4.79 -14.54
N ILE A 18 -21.78 3.52 -14.94
CA ILE A 18 -21.48 2.40 -14.03
C ILE A 18 -20.04 2.50 -13.51
N THR A 19 -19.08 2.86 -14.37
CA THR A 19 -17.68 3.02 -13.99
C THR A 19 -17.48 4.23 -13.07
N GLY A 20 -18.16 5.33 -13.29
CA GLY A 20 -17.99 6.56 -12.52
C GLY A 20 -18.80 6.62 -11.21
N LEU A 21 -19.97 5.95 -11.16
CA LEU A 21 -20.90 6.07 -10.04
C LEU A 21 -20.31 5.74 -8.65
N PRO A 22 -19.55 4.65 -8.45
CA PRO A 22 -18.98 4.35 -7.14
C PRO A 22 -17.99 5.41 -6.66
N TYR A 23 -17.19 6.00 -7.57
CA TYR A 23 -16.31 7.12 -7.23
C TYR A 23 -17.10 8.34 -6.76
N VAL A 24 -18.18 8.67 -7.49
CA VAL A 24 -19.06 9.77 -7.12
C VAL A 24 -19.70 9.53 -5.75
N VAL A 25 -20.15 8.31 -5.49
CA VAL A 25 -20.74 7.94 -4.19
C VAL A 25 -19.71 8.09 -3.07
N TYR A 26 -18.47 7.59 -3.26
CA TYR A 26 -17.41 7.73 -2.26
C TYR A 26 -17.02 9.19 -2.02
N LEU A 27 -16.85 9.97 -3.08
CA LEU A 27 -16.58 11.42 -2.96
C LEU A 27 -17.70 12.18 -2.25
N LEU A 28 -18.96 11.80 -2.51
CA LEU A 28 -20.09 12.38 -1.79
C LEU A 28 -20.10 11.98 -0.32
N LEU A 29 -19.78 10.75 0.02
CA LEU A 29 -19.64 10.30 1.41
C LEU A 29 -18.54 11.07 2.13
N VAL A 30 -17.38 11.25 1.52
CA VAL A 30 -16.27 12.08 2.05
C VAL A 30 -16.75 13.52 2.29
N LYS A 31 -17.39 14.12 1.28
CA LYS A 31 -17.85 15.53 1.37
C LYS A 31 -18.96 15.75 2.39
N LEU A 32 -19.88 14.80 2.51
CA LEU A 32 -21.04 14.92 3.42
C LEU A 32 -20.68 14.59 4.85
N TRP A 33 -19.78 13.64 5.05
CA TRP A 33 -19.36 13.23 6.39
C TRP A 33 -18.17 14.03 6.88
N ASN A 34 -17.22 14.35 5.97
CA ASN A 34 -15.99 15.11 6.28
C ASN A 34 -15.32 14.61 7.57
N PRO A 35 -14.95 13.32 7.66
CA PRO A 35 -14.36 12.75 8.87
C PRO A 35 -13.08 13.50 9.25
N GLN A 36 -12.96 13.87 10.51
CA GLN A 36 -11.82 14.63 11.06
C GLN A 36 -11.23 13.88 12.24
N GLY A 37 -9.93 14.07 12.47
CA GLY A 37 -9.22 13.43 13.58
C GLY A 37 -8.98 11.94 13.41
N SER A 38 -8.61 11.27 14.50
CA SER A 38 -8.41 9.81 14.51
C SER A 38 -9.74 9.06 14.55
N PRO A 39 -9.84 7.92 13.82
CA PRO A 39 -10.99 7.01 13.93
C PRO A 39 -10.98 6.17 15.23
N ALA A 40 -9.92 6.28 16.06
CA ALA A 40 -9.73 5.61 17.34
C ALA A 40 -9.90 6.58 18.51
N GLU A 41 -10.29 6.07 19.66
CA GLU A 41 -10.25 6.77 20.95
C GLU A 41 -8.82 6.83 21.47
N LYS A 42 -8.02 7.76 20.94
CA LYS A 42 -6.61 7.91 21.34
C LYS A 42 -6.46 8.20 22.82
N ARG A 43 -5.50 7.51 23.44
CA ARG A 43 -5.05 7.75 24.83
C ARG A 43 -3.54 7.72 24.86
N GLU A 44 -2.93 8.59 25.66
CA GLU A 44 -1.49 8.56 25.87
C GLU A 44 -1.11 7.26 26.57
N MET A 45 -0.22 6.49 25.92
CA MET A 45 0.40 5.31 26.51
C MET A 45 1.78 5.08 25.89
N GLU A 46 2.64 4.44 26.65
CA GLU A 46 3.98 4.07 26.21
C GLU A 46 4.20 2.56 26.47
N PRO A 47 3.57 1.68 25.66
CA PRO A 47 3.79 0.24 25.78
C PRO A 47 5.22 -0.13 25.42
N THR A 48 5.61 -1.35 25.71
CA THR A 48 6.83 -1.94 25.14
C THR A 48 6.62 -2.21 23.66
N VAL A 49 7.69 -2.02 22.85
CA VAL A 49 7.61 -2.04 21.38
C VAL A 49 8.63 -2.97 20.77
N SER A 50 8.20 -3.88 19.90
CA SER A 50 9.07 -4.66 19.04
C SER A 50 9.06 -4.04 17.64
N ILE A 51 10.19 -3.46 17.19
CA ILE A 51 10.34 -3.00 15.81
C ILE A 51 10.85 -4.16 14.97
N VAL A 52 10.06 -4.61 14.01
CA VAL A 52 10.39 -5.67 13.06
C VAL A 52 10.96 -5.06 11.80
N LEU A 53 12.20 -5.44 11.46
CA LEU A 53 12.97 -4.95 10.32
C LEU A 53 13.45 -6.14 9.47
N PRO A 54 12.76 -6.51 8.40
CA PRO A 54 13.26 -7.48 7.44
C PRO A 54 14.36 -6.84 6.58
N THR A 55 15.47 -7.57 6.38
CA THR A 55 16.62 -7.10 5.58
C THR A 55 17.05 -8.15 4.56
N TYR A 56 17.54 -7.66 3.40
CA TYR A 56 18.17 -8.47 2.39
C TYR A 56 19.13 -7.61 1.56
N ASN A 57 20.47 -7.81 1.75
CA ASN A 57 21.55 -7.08 1.08
C ASN A 57 21.39 -5.55 1.23
N GLU A 58 21.33 -5.10 2.48
CA GLU A 58 21.17 -3.70 2.87
C GLU A 58 22.46 -3.11 3.47
N GLU A 59 23.63 -3.71 3.24
CA GLU A 59 24.93 -3.29 3.81
C GLU A 59 25.17 -1.78 3.69
N ARG A 60 24.70 -1.16 2.58
CA ARG A 60 24.92 0.26 2.31
C ARG A 60 24.12 1.19 3.22
N ILE A 61 22.88 0.84 3.56
CA ILE A 61 21.94 1.75 4.23
C ILE A 61 21.56 1.30 5.64
N ILE A 62 21.89 0.07 6.03
CA ILE A 62 21.47 -0.48 7.31
C ILE A 62 21.93 0.37 8.50
N GLU A 63 23.16 0.89 8.49
CA GLU A 63 23.65 1.74 9.58
C GLU A 63 22.84 3.05 9.70
N THR A 64 22.47 3.66 8.57
CA THR A 64 21.60 4.85 8.53
C THR A 64 20.24 4.52 9.10
N LYS A 65 19.64 3.38 8.73
CA LYS A 65 18.36 2.91 9.28
C LYS A 65 18.43 2.67 10.78
N LEU A 66 19.47 2.03 11.29
CA LEU A 66 19.66 1.80 12.71
C LEU A 66 19.77 3.11 13.49
N LYS A 67 20.50 4.11 12.96
CA LYS A 67 20.57 5.47 13.53
C LYS A 67 19.20 6.16 13.56
N ASP A 68 18.42 6.03 12.49
CA ASP A 68 17.06 6.59 12.44
C ASP A 68 16.14 5.92 13.47
N VAL A 69 16.25 4.61 13.69
CA VAL A 69 15.47 3.88 14.71
C VAL A 69 15.84 4.36 16.12
N VAL A 70 17.12 4.47 16.42
CA VAL A 70 17.59 4.93 17.76
C VAL A 70 17.27 6.40 18.02
N ALA A 71 17.08 7.18 16.96
CA ALA A 71 16.73 8.62 17.05
C ALA A 71 15.24 8.89 17.19
N LEU A 72 14.38 7.84 17.21
CA LEU A 72 12.95 8.02 17.43
C LEU A 72 12.70 8.59 18.83
N ASP A 73 11.71 9.46 18.93
CA ASP A 73 11.24 10.02 20.21
C ASP A 73 10.39 8.98 20.94
N TYR A 74 11.09 8.02 21.56
CA TYR A 74 10.48 6.96 22.38
C TYR A 74 11.52 6.43 23.38
N PRO A 75 11.12 5.99 24.60
CA PRO A 75 12.04 5.39 25.55
C PRO A 75 12.69 4.12 25.00
N MET A 76 13.94 4.19 24.56
CA MET A 76 14.61 3.08 23.86
C MET A 76 14.80 1.84 24.74
N GLU A 77 14.80 1.98 26.06
CA GLU A 77 14.78 0.85 27.03
C GLU A 77 13.47 0.03 26.97
N LYS A 78 12.39 0.58 26.38
CA LYS A 78 11.13 -0.13 26.13
C LYS A 78 11.05 -0.71 24.72
N VAL A 79 12.10 -0.55 23.92
CA VAL A 79 12.13 -0.98 22.51
C VAL A 79 13.06 -2.18 22.35
N GLU A 80 12.62 -3.19 21.61
CA GLU A 80 13.48 -4.19 21.00
C GLU A 80 13.46 -4.03 19.48
N LEU A 81 14.59 -4.30 18.84
CA LEU A 81 14.68 -4.40 17.39
C LEU A 81 14.81 -5.86 17.01
N VAL A 82 13.83 -6.39 16.29
CA VAL A 82 13.84 -7.74 15.74
C VAL A 82 14.18 -7.65 14.26
N VAL A 83 15.41 -8.03 13.91
CA VAL A 83 15.87 -8.08 12.52
C VAL A 83 15.79 -9.52 12.03
N VAL A 84 15.19 -9.74 10.87
CA VAL A 84 15.25 -10.99 10.13
C VAL A 84 16.00 -10.75 8.84
N ASP A 85 17.11 -11.43 8.65
CA ASP A 85 18.06 -11.18 7.58
C ASP A 85 18.37 -12.45 6.77
N SER A 86 18.33 -12.33 5.45
CA SER A 86 18.69 -13.40 4.50
C SER A 86 19.79 -12.94 3.53
N SER A 87 20.61 -11.97 3.94
CA SER A 87 21.68 -11.37 3.14
C SER A 87 22.87 -12.30 2.94
N ASP A 88 23.55 -12.10 1.83
CA ASP A 88 24.86 -12.70 1.52
C ASP A 88 25.98 -11.65 1.43
N ASP A 89 25.69 -10.40 1.86
CA ASP A 89 26.65 -9.28 1.97
C ASP A 89 27.02 -8.98 3.45
N GLY A 90 27.61 -7.82 3.73
CA GLY A 90 28.03 -7.38 5.06
C GLY A 90 26.91 -6.84 5.96
N THR A 91 25.61 -7.05 5.65
CA THR A 91 24.49 -6.49 6.42
C THR A 91 24.51 -6.94 7.89
N CYS A 92 24.58 -8.23 8.14
CA CYS A 92 24.60 -8.79 9.51
C CYS A 92 25.80 -8.31 10.34
N GLU A 93 26.98 -8.23 9.71
CA GLU A 93 28.19 -7.75 10.37
C GLU A 93 28.02 -6.30 10.82
N ARG A 94 27.48 -5.42 9.97
CA ARG A 94 27.22 -4.00 10.33
C ARG A 94 26.20 -3.85 11.43
N ILE A 95 25.16 -4.70 11.45
CA ILE A 95 24.16 -4.71 12.53
C ILE A 95 24.84 -5.05 13.86
N ARG A 96 25.64 -6.12 13.90
CA ARG A 96 26.40 -6.52 15.10
C ARG A 96 27.38 -5.46 15.58
N GLU A 97 28.11 -4.84 14.65
CA GLU A 97 29.06 -3.75 14.95
C GLU A 97 28.36 -2.54 15.55
N PHE A 98 27.20 -2.16 15.02
CA PHE A 98 26.39 -1.05 15.54
C PHE A 98 25.94 -1.34 17.00
N PHE A 99 25.41 -2.51 17.25
CA PHE A 99 24.89 -2.89 18.57
C PHE A 99 26.00 -3.27 19.57
N ALA A 100 27.22 -3.52 19.15
CA ALA A 100 28.35 -3.70 20.09
C ALA A 100 28.60 -2.46 20.96
N ASN A 101 28.15 -1.27 20.55
CA ASN A 101 28.32 -0.02 21.25
C ASN A 101 26.96 0.66 21.60
N CYS A 102 25.85 -0.06 21.49
CA CYS A 102 24.51 0.45 21.72
C CYS A 102 23.82 -0.39 22.83
N GLU A 103 23.49 0.25 23.95
CA GLU A 103 22.84 -0.45 25.07
C GLU A 103 21.34 -0.61 24.87
N ALA A 104 20.70 0.28 24.11
CA ALA A 104 19.26 0.27 23.79
C ALA A 104 19.02 0.85 22.38
N PRO A 105 18.05 0.30 21.63
CA PRO A 105 17.15 -0.81 21.97
C PRO A 105 17.88 -2.16 22.06
N THR A 106 17.26 -3.18 22.62
CA THR A 106 17.78 -4.56 22.58
C THR A 106 17.64 -5.12 21.16
N LEU A 107 18.63 -5.96 20.76
CA LEU A 107 18.64 -6.58 19.42
C LEU A 107 18.28 -8.07 19.50
N THR A 108 17.34 -8.49 18.67
CA THR A 108 17.13 -9.90 18.28
C THR A 108 17.42 -10.02 16.80
N LEU A 109 18.51 -10.72 16.43
CA LEU A 109 18.92 -10.94 15.05
C LEU A 109 18.67 -12.39 14.65
N ILE A 110 17.79 -12.59 13.67
CA ILE A 110 17.44 -13.89 13.07
C ILE A 110 18.10 -13.94 11.70
N GLU A 111 19.09 -14.82 11.56
CA GLU A 111 19.78 -15.02 10.26
C GLU A 111 19.19 -16.26 9.59
N GLU A 112 18.67 -16.07 8.38
CA GLU A 112 18.15 -17.17 7.57
C GLU A 112 19.27 -17.84 6.76
N ASP A 113 19.32 -19.18 6.79
CA ASP A 113 20.30 -19.94 5.98
C ASP A 113 20.06 -19.79 4.46
N GLU A 114 18.79 -19.56 4.08
CA GLU A 114 18.37 -19.39 2.69
C GLU A 114 17.19 -18.41 2.61
N ARG A 115 17.15 -17.65 1.53
CA ARG A 115 16.08 -16.67 1.26
C ARG A 115 14.76 -17.36 0.93
N ARG A 116 13.86 -17.46 1.93
CA ARG A 116 12.53 -18.07 1.79
C ARG A 116 11.47 -17.09 1.28
N GLY A 117 11.78 -15.80 1.24
CA GLY A 117 10.86 -14.70 0.89
C GLY A 117 10.38 -13.91 2.11
N LEU A 118 9.73 -12.75 1.87
CA LEU A 118 9.40 -11.80 2.94
C LEU A 118 8.37 -12.37 3.93
N ALA A 119 7.30 -13.02 3.45
CA ALA A 119 6.23 -13.49 4.32
C ALA A 119 6.67 -14.56 5.33
N PRO A 120 7.46 -15.60 4.97
CA PRO A 120 8.06 -16.51 5.95
C PRO A 120 8.96 -15.79 6.96
N ALA A 121 9.84 -14.89 6.49
CA ALA A 121 10.76 -14.14 7.34
C ALA A 121 10.00 -13.27 8.35
N LEU A 122 8.93 -12.57 7.91
CA LEU A 122 8.07 -11.79 8.80
C LEU A 122 7.35 -12.66 9.84
N ASN A 123 6.88 -13.87 9.47
CA ASN A 123 6.27 -14.76 10.45
C ASN A 123 7.26 -15.14 11.56
N ASP A 124 8.51 -15.46 11.22
CA ASP A 124 9.54 -15.75 12.22
C ASP A 124 9.84 -14.52 13.09
N ALA A 125 9.90 -13.32 12.51
CA ALA A 125 10.13 -12.10 13.25
C ALA A 125 8.95 -11.75 14.19
N TYR A 126 7.70 -11.96 13.74
CA TYR A 126 6.52 -11.75 14.57
C TYR A 126 6.43 -12.77 15.72
N GLU A 127 6.85 -14.01 15.49
CA GLU A 127 6.93 -15.03 16.56
C GLU A 127 8.00 -14.68 17.60
N ALA A 128 9.11 -14.05 17.18
CA ALA A 128 10.19 -13.62 18.05
C ALA A 128 9.87 -12.31 18.81
N ALA A 129 8.94 -11.50 18.30
CA ALA A 129 8.55 -10.24 18.91
C ALA A 129 7.88 -10.47 20.27
N SER A 130 8.44 -9.89 21.35
CA SER A 130 8.03 -10.18 22.71
C SER A 130 7.23 -9.06 23.39
N ASN A 131 7.16 -7.88 22.78
CA ASN A 131 6.56 -6.69 23.34
C ASN A 131 5.07 -6.51 22.98
N GLU A 132 4.38 -5.60 23.69
CA GLU A 132 2.93 -5.38 23.56
C GLU A 132 2.53 -4.82 22.19
N MET A 133 3.33 -3.92 21.62
CA MET A 133 3.14 -3.33 20.30
C MET A 133 4.24 -3.83 19.37
N VAL A 134 3.84 -4.27 18.17
CA VAL A 134 4.78 -4.67 17.11
C VAL A 134 4.67 -3.67 15.97
N VAL A 135 5.81 -3.11 15.54
CA VAL A 135 5.89 -2.14 14.43
C VAL A 135 6.78 -2.70 13.33
N LYS A 136 6.23 -2.96 12.17
CA LYS A 136 6.99 -3.34 10.97
C LYS A 136 7.39 -2.08 10.21
N THR A 137 8.65 -2.04 9.77
CA THR A 137 9.19 -0.98 8.91
C THR A 137 10.16 -1.55 7.87
N ASP A 138 10.26 -0.89 6.71
CA ASP A 138 11.20 -1.25 5.66
C ASP A 138 12.57 -0.55 5.86
N CYS A 139 13.64 -1.13 5.33
CA CYS A 139 14.99 -0.59 5.49
C CYS A 139 15.18 0.77 4.80
N ASP A 140 14.54 0.95 3.63
CA ASP A 140 14.58 2.15 2.80
C ASP A 140 13.48 3.19 3.12
N SER A 141 12.97 3.16 4.35
CA SER A 141 11.95 4.09 4.83
C SER A 141 12.40 4.84 6.10
N LYS A 142 11.98 6.09 6.24
CA LYS A 142 12.26 6.94 7.39
C LYS A 142 10.97 7.30 8.13
N LEU A 143 10.90 6.94 9.40
CA LEU A 143 9.76 7.25 10.26
C LEU A 143 9.86 8.68 10.80
N ALA A 144 8.72 9.33 11.04
CA ALA A 144 8.70 10.55 11.85
C ALA A 144 9.03 10.23 13.30
N ASN A 145 9.72 11.13 13.99
CA ASN A 145 10.21 10.89 15.35
C ASN A 145 9.12 10.45 16.34
N ASN A 146 7.89 10.96 16.21
CA ASN A 146 6.76 10.66 17.07
C ASN A 146 5.90 9.47 16.57
N ALA A 147 6.31 8.74 15.53
CA ALA A 147 5.47 7.71 14.90
C ALA A 147 5.06 6.58 15.87
N LEU A 148 5.95 6.21 16.79
CA LEU A 148 5.65 5.19 17.80
C LEU A 148 4.61 5.67 18.82
N HIS A 149 4.71 6.93 19.30
CA HIS A 149 3.70 7.51 20.19
C HIS A 149 2.32 7.60 19.54
N GLU A 150 2.27 8.02 18.27
CA GLU A 150 1.00 8.09 17.54
C GLU A 150 0.38 6.71 17.33
N ALA A 151 1.19 5.69 17.03
CA ALA A 151 0.72 4.31 16.91
C ALA A 151 0.20 3.77 18.25
N ALA A 152 0.98 3.93 19.33
CA ALA A 152 0.60 3.53 20.67
C ALA A 152 -0.73 4.18 21.10
N ALA A 153 -0.89 5.48 20.83
CA ALA A 153 -2.12 6.19 21.16
C ALA A 153 -3.36 5.62 20.45
N ASN A 154 -3.22 5.16 19.20
CA ASN A 154 -4.30 4.51 18.46
C ASN A 154 -4.61 3.10 19.01
N LEU A 155 -3.57 2.30 19.31
CA LEU A 155 -3.72 0.94 19.86
C LEU A 155 -4.18 0.92 21.33
N ALA A 156 -4.21 2.08 21.99
CA ALA A 156 -4.86 2.24 23.29
C ALA A 156 -6.38 2.04 23.26
N ASP A 157 -6.99 2.15 22.09
CA ASP A 157 -8.39 1.80 21.86
C ASP A 157 -8.53 0.28 21.72
N PRO A 158 -9.25 -0.42 22.62
CA PRO A 158 -9.34 -1.87 22.63
C PRO A 158 -10.02 -2.46 21.38
N GLU A 159 -10.71 -1.65 20.59
CA GLU A 159 -11.28 -2.10 19.31
C GLU A 159 -10.25 -2.16 18.18
N ILE A 160 -9.12 -1.46 18.31
CA ILE A 160 -8.09 -1.36 17.27
C ILE A 160 -7.04 -2.44 17.48
N GLY A 161 -6.82 -3.25 16.46
CA GLY A 161 -5.76 -4.27 16.45
C GLY A 161 -4.56 -3.92 15.56
N ALA A 162 -4.74 -2.95 14.64
CA ALA A 162 -3.66 -2.49 13.78
C ALA A 162 -3.88 -1.07 13.28
N VAL A 163 -2.78 -0.35 13.06
CA VAL A 163 -2.78 0.99 12.49
C VAL A 163 -1.64 1.17 11.49
N THR A 164 -1.93 1.85 10.37
CA THR A 164 -0.93 2.28 9.40
C THR A 164 -0.95 3.80 9.24
N GLY A 165 0.10 4.35 8.63
CA GLY A 165 0.31 5.77 8.53
C GLY A 165 0.39 6.31 7.09
N ARG A 166 0.76 7.59 6.98
CA ARG A 166 0.83 8.37 5.74
C ARG A 166 2.26 8.51 5.25
N ASN A 167 2.48 8.24 3.96
CA ASN A 167 3.68 8.71 3.28
C ASN A 167 3.55 10.21 2.98
N VAL A 168 4.36 11.02 3.67
CA VAL A 168 4.30 12.50 3.56
C VAL A 168 5.21 13.08 2.49
N ASP A 169 6.18 12.29 2.03
CA ASP A 169 7.20 12.76 1.08
C ASP A 169 7.97 11.57 0.50
N VAL A 170 8.63 11.74 -0.62
CA VAL A 170 9.52 10.75 -1.20
C VAL A 170 10.98 11.10 -0.96
N LEU A 171 11.78 10.10 -0.62
CA LEU A 171 13.22 10.21 -0.51
C LEU A 171 13.81 10.03 -1.91
N GLY A 172 14.25 11.13 -2.53
CA GLY A 172 14.72 11.10 -3.92
C GLY A 172 13.64 10.71 -4.94
N GLY A 173 14.07 10.43 -6.18
CA GLY A 173 13.17 9.98 -7.22
C GLY A 173 12.17 11.03 -7.71
N SER A 174 10.97 10.58 -8.10
CA SER A 174 9.91 11.39 -8.69
C SER A 174 8.61 11.30 -7.90
N ASP A 175 8.00 12.42 -7.63
CA ASP A 175 6.72 12.52 -6.91
C ASP A 175 5.49 12.59 -7.85
N VAL A 176 5.52 11.87 -8.95
CA VAL A 176 4.39 11.75 -9.90
C VAL A 176 3.08 11.33 -9.20
N GLU A 177 3.19 10.65 -8.07
CA GLU A 177 2.08 10.04 -7.36
C GLU A 177 1.52 10.87 -6.20
N GLU A 178 2.02 12.09 -5.96
CA GLU A 178 1.56 12.94 -4.86
C GLU A 178 0.02 13.07 -4.85
N GLY A 179 -0.56 13.48 -5.97
CA GLY A 179 -2.01 13.62 -6.09
C GLY A 179 -2.79 12.30 -5.95
N TYR A 180 -2.17 11.16 -6.22
CA TYR A 180 -2.78 9.85 -5.96
C TYR A 180 -2.73 9.51 -4.46
N ARG A 181 -1.63 9.82 -3.78
CA ARG A 181 -1.52 9.64 -2.32
C ARG A 181 -2.56 10.43 -1.56
N ASP A 182 -2.84 11.69 -1.97
CA ASP A 182 -3.88 12.51 -1.35
C ASP A 182 -5.28 11.90 -1.51
N ILE A 183 -5.58 11.35 -2.69
CA ILE A 183 -6.85 10.63 -2.93
C ILE A 183 -6.91 9.36 -2.09
N GLN A 184 -5.83 8.61 -2.02
CA GLN A 184 -5.74 7.38 -1.24
C GLN A 184 -5.91 7.67 0.26
N GLU A 185 -5.24 8.69 0.80
CA GLU A 185 -5.41 9.16 2.17
C GLU A 185 -6.88 9.49 2.48
N THR A 186 -7.52 10.23 1.58
CA THR A 186 -8.94 10.60 1.74
C THR A 186 -9.82 9.35 1.81
N ILE A 187 -9.56 8.35 0.96
CA ILE A 187 -10.31 7.08 0.94
C ILE A 187 -10.03 6.29 2.21
N GLN A 188 -8.77 6.12 2.61
CA GLN A 188 -8.38 5.36 3.80
C GLN A 188 -8.91 5.99 5.10
N THR A 189 -8.92 7.33 5.17
CA THR A 189 -9.53 8.07 6.28
C THR A 189 -11.03 7.78 6.35
N LEU A 190 -11.74 7.86 5.22
CA LEU A 190 -13.16 7.53 5.18
C LEU A 190 -13.43 6.07 5.61
N GLU A 191 -12.67 5.12 5.07
CA GLU A 191 -12.80 3.70 5.38
C GLU A 191 -12.58 3.43 6.87
N SER A 192 -11.55 4.03 7.46
CA SER A 192 -11.22 3.90 8.88
C SER A 192 -12.30 4.46 9.80
N HIS A 193 -12.92 5.58 9.42
CA HIS A 193 -14.07 6.11 10.16
C HIS A 193 -15.37 5.30 9.95
N LEU A 194 -15.53 4.64 8.80
CA LEU A 194 -16.64 3.73 8.57
C LEU A 194 -16.53 2.46 9.42
N ASP A 195 -15.33 1.86 9.44
CA ASP A 195 -15.02 0.63 10.16
C ASP A 195 -13.49 0.39 10.15
N SER A 196 -12.93 -0.02 9.02
CA SER A 196 -11.53 -0.40 8.83
C SER A 196 -11.10 -0.07 7.40
N THR A 197 -9.81 0.28 7.20
CA THR A 197 -9.24 0.42 5.86
C THR A 197 -8.77 -0.92 5.29
N LEU A 198 -8.69 -1.03 3.96
CA LEU A 198 -8.15 -2.23 3.32
C LEU A 198 -6.61 -2.19 3.28
N ILE A 199 -6.02 -1.08 2.80
CA ILE A 199 -4.60 -1.03 2.44
C ILE A 199 -3.77 -0.65 3.65
N PHE A 200 -2.76 -1.48 3.95
CA PHE A 200 -1.68 -1.18 4.88
C PHE A 200 -0.38 -0.93 4.12
N HIS A 201 0.52 -0.20 4.73
CA HIS A 201 1.74 0.28 4.09
C HIS A 201 2.99 -0.33 4.72
N GLY A 202 3.84 -0.96 3.90
CA GLY A 202 5.07 -1.62 4.30
C GLY A 202 6.02 -0.74 5.13
N PRO A 203 6.25 0.53 4.76
CA PRO A 203 7.14 1.41 5.51
C PRO A 203 6.73 1.66 6.96
N PHE A 204 5.42 1.57 7.27
CA PHE A 204 4.92 1.65 8.63
C PHE A 204 3.60 0.92 8.80
N SER A 205 3.62 -0.14 9.60
CA SER A 205 2.42 -0.82 10.10
C SER A 205 2.65 -1.23 11.54
N ALA A 206 1.73 -0.85 12.44
CA ALA A 206 1.78 -1.20 13.85
C ALA A 206 0.60 -2.10 14.22
N PHE A 207 0.86 -3.07 15.08
CA PHE A 207 -0.07 -4.12 15.47
C PHE A 207 -0.04 -4.32 17.00
N GLU A 208 -1.19 -4.61 17.57
CA GLU A 208 -1.27 -5.22 18.88
C GLU A 208 -0.69 -6.65 18.78
N ASN A 209 0.29 -7.02 19.61
CA ASN A 209 1.00 -8.29 19.47
C ASN A 209 0.05 -9.49 19.53
N ASP A 210 -0.89 -9.48 20.49
CA ASP A 210 -1.88 -10.56 20.68
C ASP A 210 -2.86 -10.69 19.48
N ALA A 211 -2.95 -9.68 18.61
CA ALA A 211 -3.79 -9.71 17.43
C ALA A 211 -3.08 -10.30 16.19
N ILE A 212 -1.74 -10.46 16.23
CA ILE A 212 -0.94 -10.97 15.11
C ILE A 212 -1.29 -12.45 14.88
N VAL A 213 -1.45 -12.77 13.60
CA VAL A 213 -1.66 -14.15 13.12
C VAL A 213 -0.75 -14.41 11.91
N PRO A 214 -0.32 -15.65 11.69
CA PRO A 214 0.58 -15.96 10.58
C PRO A 214 0.01 -15.51 9.23
N ILE A 215 0.86 -14.85 8.43
CA ILE A 215 0.57 -14.52 7.03
C ILE A 215 0.88 -15.72 6.13
N ASP A 216 0.21 -15.81 4.99
CA ASP A 216 0.43 -16.92 4.07
C ASP A 216 1.82 -16.82 3.42
N HIS A 217 2.53 -17.95 3.30
CA HIS A 217 3.92 -17.97 2.82
C HIS A 217 4.13 -17.39 1.42
N ASP A 218 3.09 -17.38 0.59
CA ASP A 218 3.10 -16.84 -0.78
C ASP A 218 2.52 -15.42 -0.88
N SER A 219 2.35 -14.73 0.25
CA SER A 219 1.85 -13.35 0.28
C SER A 219 2.80 -12.40 -0.42
N ILE A 220 2.23 -11.47 -1.22
CA ILE A 220 2.94 -10.36 -1.87
C ILE A 220 2.54 -9.02 -1.23
N ALA A 221 1.42 -9.01 -0.49
CA ALA A 221 0.88 -7.86 0.21
C ALA A 221 0.74 -8.20 1.70
N ASP A 222 1.87 -8.56 2.31
CA ASP A 222 2.01 -9.09 3.67
C ASP A 222 1.39 -8.18 4.73
N ASP A 223 1.65 -6.88 4.71
CA ASP A 223 1.10 -5.92 5.66
C ASP A 223 -0.44 -5.84 5.56
N THR A 224 -0.95 -5.75 4.34
CA THR A 224 -2.39 -5.72 4.07
C THR A 224 -3.05 -7.06 4.42
N GLU A 225 -2.36 -8.19 4.19
CA GLU A 225 -2.90 -9.51 4.54
C GLU A 225 -2.99 -9.69 6.05
N LEU A 226 -1.97 -9.29 6.80
CA LEU A 226 -2.00 -9.36 8.26
C LEU A 226 -3.15 -8.50 8.81
N ALA A 227 -3.25 -7.25 8.36
CA ALA A 227 -4.33 -6.35 8.77
C ALA A 227 -5.73 -6.94 8.47
N LEU A 228 -5.90 -7.53 7.28
CA LEU A 228 -7.16 -8.16 6.89
C LEU A 228 -7.49 -9.38 7.76
N LYS A 229 -6.49 -10.21 8.10
CA LYS A 229 -6.66 -11.34 9.02
C LYS A 229 -6.99 -10.87 10.44
N ILE A 230 -6.35 -9.80 10.93
CA ILE A 230 -6.69 -9.16 12.22
C ILE A 230 -8.14 -8.67 12.20
N ARG A 231 -8.58 -8.02 11.08
CA ARG A 231 -9.98 -7.60 10.94
C ARG A 231 -10.95 -8.80 10.93
N LYS A 232 -10.57 -9.90 10.31
CA LYS A 232 -11.34 -11.16 10.31
C LYS A 232 -11.51 -11.74 11.72
N ASN A 233 -10.54 -11.53 12.59
CA ASN A 233 -10.57 -11.94 14.00
C ASN A 233 -11.32 -10.94 14.91
N GLY A 234 -11.91 -9.88 14.37
CA GLY A 234 -12.84 -9.00 15.09
C GLY A 234 -12.29 -7.63 15.48
N LYS A 235 -10.96 -7.41 15.45
CA LYS A 235 -10.36 -6.09 15.72
C LYS A 235 -10.49 -5.19 14.48
N ARG A 236 -10.59 -3.90 14.69
CA ARG A 236 -10.54 -2.92 13.61
C ARG A 236 -9.08 -2.66 13.19
N VAL A 237 -8.90 -2.35 11.92
CA VAL A 237 -7.60 -1.99 11.33
C VAL A 237 -7.75 -0.65 10.62
N ILE A 238 -6.96 0.34 11.02
CA ILE A 238 -7.21 1.74 10.67
C ILE A 238 -6.01 2.41 10.02
N PHE A 239 -6.27 3.50 9.33
CA PHE A 239 -5.29 4.45 8.84
C PHE A 239 -5.39 5.74 9.68
N ASP A 240 -4.22 6.24 10.13
CA ASP A 240 -4.11 7.51 10.83
C ASP A 240 -3.08 8.42 10.15
N PRO A 241 -3.48 9.56 9.55
CA PRO A 241 -2.57 10.48 8.89
C PRO A 241 -1.61 11.21 9.84
N ALA A 242 -1.80 11.11 11.17
CA ALA A 242 -0.86 11.65 12.15
C ALA A 242 0.43 10.81 12.22
N ILE A 243 0.37 9.53 11.90
CA ILE A 243 1.53 8.66 11.76
C ILE A 243 2.17 8.93 10.40
N LYS A 244 3.40 9.43 10.41
CA LYS A 244 4.07 9.89 9.20
C LYS A 244 5.36 9.13 8.94
N TYR A 245 5.62 8.87 7.67
CA TYR A 245 6.89 8.30 7.20
C TYR A 245 7.23 8.86 5.81
N LYS A 246 8.47 8.61 5.37
CA LYS A 246 8.95 8.85 4.01
C LYS A 246 9.46 7.55 3.42
N GLU A 247 9.23 7.32 2.15
CA GLU A 247 9.66 6.12 1.41
C GLU A 247 10.48 6.54 0.19
N ALA A 248 11.51 5.77 -0.14
CA ALA A 248 12.27 5.98 -1.37
C ALA A 248 11.40 5.67 -2.61
N SER A 249 11.57 6.45 -3.68
CA SER A 249 10.82 6.29 -4.92
C SER A 249 11.74 6.27 -6.14
N HIS A 250 11.38 5.48 -7.16
CA HIS A 250 12.11 5.43 -8.42
C HIS A 250 11.88 6.67 -9.27
N SER A 251 12.95 7.16 -9.92
CA SER A 251 12.86 8.21 -10.93
C SER A 251 12.39 7.67 -12.28
N ALA A 252 12.83 6.46 -12.66
CA ALA A 252 12.54 5.86 -13.95
C ALA A 252 11.12 5.30 -14.05
N PHE A 253 10.36 5.70 -15.08
CA PHE A 253 8.98 5.25 -15.34
C PHE A 253 8.85 3.71 -15.35
N GLY A 254 9.76 3.00 -16.02
CA GLY A 254 9.69 1.53 -16.13
C GLY A 254 9.80 0.82 -14.77
N LYS A 255 10.67 1.31 -13.88
CA LYS A 255 10.85 0.77 -12.53
C LYS A 255 9.62 1.06 -11.66
N ARG A 256 9.10 2.31 -11.64
CA ARG A 256 7.84 2.66 -10.97
C ARG A 256 6.70 1.75 -11.42
N ARG A 257 6.59 1.53 -12.73
CA ARG A 257 5.57 0.66 -13.30
C ARG A 257 5.69 -0.78 -12.80
N SER A 258 6.89 -1.35 -12.79
CA SER A 258 7.13 -2.71 -12.29
C SER A 258 6.73 -2.86 -10.82
N GLN A 259 7.09 -1.89 -9.98
CA GLN A 259 6.72 -1.86 -8.56
C GLN A 259 5.18 -1.76 -8.37
N LYS A 260 4.50 -0.88 -9.15
CA LYS A 260 3.04 -0.78 -9.15
C LYS A 260 2.36 -2.08 -9.56
N ASP A 261 2.81 -2.71 -10.63
CA ASP A 261 2.25 -3.97 -11.12
C ASP A 261 2.40 -5.08 -10.08
N ARG A 262 3.53 -5.15 -9.37
CA ARG A 262 3.75 -6.10 -8.28
C ARG A 262 2.80 -5.86 -7.12
N ARG A 263 2.70 -4.61 -6.62
CA ARG A 263 1.76 -4.22 -5.55
C ARG A 263 0.32 -4.54 -5.96
N ALA A 264 -0.06 -4.24 -7.20
CA ALA A 264 -1.38 -4.56 -7.75
C ALA A 264 -1.66 -6.08 -7.77
N MET A 265 -0.70 -6.91 -8.21
CA MET A 265 -0.84 -8.37 -8.18
C MET A 265 -1.05 -8.90 -6.77
N GLY A 266 -0.31 -8.38 -5.78
CA GLY A 266 -0.46 -8.74 -4.38
C GLY A 266 -1.88 -8.46 -3.87
N LEU A 267 -2.37 -7.23 -4.08
CA LEU A 267 -3.72 -6.82 -3.65
C LEU A 267 -4.83 -7.60 -4.34
N LEU A 268 -4.72 -7.86 -5.66
CA LEU A 268 -5.70 -8.65 -6.40
C LEU A 268 -5.77 -10.10 -5.90
N ARG A 269 -4.61 -10.73 -5.65
CA ARG A 269 -4.53 -12.08 -5.10
C ARG A 269 -5.16 -12.13 -3.70
N LEU A 270 -4.83 -11.15 -2.86
CA LEU A 270 -5.35 -11.02 -1.51
C LEU A 270 -6.87 -10.86 -1.49
N LEU A 271 -7.42 -9.94 -2.27
CA LEU A 271 -8.87 -9.75 -2.38
C LEU A 271 -9.58 -11.04 -2.83
N PHE A 272 -9.02 -11.75 -3.81
CA PHE A 272 -9.61 -13.02 -4.27
C PHE A 272 -9.53 -14.12 -3.22
N ARG A 273 -8.42 -14.21 -2.47
CA ARG A 273 -8.21 -15.18 -1.38
C ARG A 273 -9.24 -14.97 -0.26
N HIS A 274 -9.47 -13.72 0.12
CA HIS A 274 -10.38 -13.34 1.21
C HIS A 274 -11.76 -12.87 0.75
N ARG A 275 -12.23 -13.30 -0.42
CA ARG A 275 -13.55 -12.94 -0.97
C ARG A 275 -14.73 -13.34 -0.09
N ASP A 276 -14.54 -14.31 0.80
CA ASP A 276 -15.50 -14.75 1.81
C ASP A 276 -15.89 -13.65 2.80
N MET A 277 -15.05 -12.62 2.95
CA MET A 277 -15.34 -11.47 3.82
C MET A 277 -16.34 -10.48 3.21
N VAL A 278 -16.57 -10.51 1.91
CA VAL A 278 -17.53 -9.63 1.24
C VAL A 278 -18.95 -9.92 1.74
N GLY A 279 -19.63 -8.87 2.23
CA GLY A 279 -20.95 -8.94 2.84
C GLY A 279 -20.97 -9.30 4.34
N GLN A 280 -19.83 -9.67 4.91
CA GLN A 280 -19.65 -10.02 6.32
C GLN A 280 -18.79 -8.95 7.05
N TYR A 281 -18.51 -9.16 8.34
CA TYR A 281 -17.63 -8.28 9.14
C TYR A 281 -18.05 -6.80 9.16
N GLY A 282 -19.35 -6.53 9.41
CA GLY A 282 -19.86 -5.18 9.62
C GLY A 282 -19.85 -4.30 8.37
N ARG A 283 -19.54 -3.01 8.54
CA ARG A 283 -19.46 -2.04 7.45
C ARG A 283 -18.25 -2.29 6.55
N TYR A 284 -17.18 -2.87 7.11
CA TYR A 284 -15.98 -3.25 6.34
C TYR A 284 -16.36 -4.16 5.16
N GLY A 285 -16.97 -5.30 5.42
CA GLY A 285 -17.34 -6.24 4.38
C GLY A 285 -18.54 -5.83 3.52
N LYS A 286 -19.38 -4.89 3.99
CA LYS A 286 -20.58 -4.43 3.25
C LYS A 286 -20.35 -3.19 2.41
N ILE A 287 -19.34 -2.36 2.72
CA ILE A 287 -19.06 -1.10 2.04
C ILE A 287 -17.62 -1.07 1.53
N VAL A 288 -16.64 -1.20 2.44
CA VAL A 288 -15.21 -1.02 2.10
C VAL A 288 -14.74 -2.10 1.13
N LEU A 289 -14.92 -3.38 1.45
CA LEU A 289 -14.49 -4.47 0.57
C LEU A 289 -15.18 -4.48 -0.79
N PRO A 290 -16.54 -4.33 -0.91
CA PRO A 290 -17.21 -4.24 -2.21
C PRO A 290 -16.71 -3.08 -3.08
N PHE A 291 -16.42 -1.91 -2.48
CA PHE A 291 -15.86 -0.79 -3.22
C PHE A 291 -14.45 -1.12 -3.74
N ASN A 292 -13.56 -1.66 -2.89
CA ASN A 292 -12.21 -2.05 -3.30
C ASN A 292 -12.23 -3.18 -4.35
N TRP A 293 -13.14 -4.16 -4.19
CA TRP A 293 -13.38 -5.18 -5.22
C TRP A 293 -13.78 -4.57 -6.56
N TRP A 294 -14.71 -3.64 -6.51
CA TRP A 294 -15.17 -2.96 -7.71
C TRP A 294 -14.03 -2.12 -8.33
N PHE A 295 -13.31 -1.36 -7.50
CA PHE A 295 -12.21 -0.50 -7.95
C PHE A 295 -11.07 -1.30 -8.57
N MET A 296 -10.65 -2.41 -7.95
CA MET A 296 -9.46 -3.15 -8.36
C MET A 296 -9.76 -4.28 -9.36
N MET A 297 -10.91 -4.93 -9.25
CA MET A 297 -11.22 -6.13 -10.06
C MET A 297 -12.14 -5.83 -11.24
N ILE A 298 -13.09 -4.90 -11.11
CA ILE A 298 -14.16 -4.67 -12.11
C ILE A 298 -13.88 -3.43 -12.96
N SER A 299 -13.59 -2.31 -12.30
CA SER A 299 -13.41 -1.00 -12.96
C SER A 299 -12.35 -1.00 -14.08
N PRO A 300 -11.18 -1.68 -13.96
CA PRO A 300 -10.18 -1.72 -15.04
C PRO A 300 -10.74 -2.33 -16.34
N TRP A 301 -11.53 -3.38 -16.23
CA TRP A 301 -12.16 -4.04 -17.39
C TRP A 301 -13.28 -3.20 -18.00
N LEU A 302 -14.08 -2.52 -17.18
CA LEU A 302 -15.10 -1.59 -17.65
C LEU A 302 -14.46 -0.42 -18.41
N LEU A 303 -13.37 0.12 -17.88
CA LEU A 303 -12.60 1.19 -18.52
C LEU A 303 -12.05 0.74 -19.89
N ALA A 304 -11.38 -0.42 -19.92
CA ALA A 304 -10.84 -0.98 -21.17
C ALA A 304 -11.95 -1.23 -22.21
N THR A 305 -13.08 -1.79 -21.78
CA THR A 305 -14.24 -2.02 -22.64
C THR A 305 -14.82 -0.70 -23.17
N THR A 306 -14.90 0.31 -22.30
CA THR A 306 -15.40 1.65 -22.69
C THR A 306 -14.51 2.30 -23.75
N VAL A 307 -13.18 2.23 -23.58
CA VAL A 307 -12.21 2.74 -24.55
C VAL A 307 -12.36 2.01 -25.90
N MET A 308 -12.43 0.69 -25.87
CA MET A 308 -12.59 -0.15 -27.07
C MET A 308 -13.89 0.20 -27.82
N LEU A 309 -15.03 0.22 -27.12
CA LEU A 309 -16.32 0.53 -27.74
C LEU A 309 -16.36 1.96 -28.27
N SER A 310 -15.84 2.93 -27.52
CA SER A 310 -15.78 4.32 -27.97
C SER A 310 -14.96 4.46 -29.26
N THR A 311 -13.84 3.74 -29.36
CA THR A 311 -13.00 3.69 -30.56
C THR A 311 -13.77 3.10 -31.75
N VAL A 312 -14.44 1.94 -31.56
CA VAL A 312 -15.23 1.30 -32.61
C VAL A 312 -16.35 2.21 -33.09
N ILE A 313 -17.08 2.84 -32.17
CA ILE A 313 -18.15 3.81 -32.54
C ILE A 313 -17.56 4.99 -33.28
N GLY A 314 -16.47 5.56 -32.82
CA GLY A 314 -15.77 6.65 -33.47
C GLY A 314 -15.41 6.32 -34.93
N VAL A 315 -14.87 5.13 -35.18
CA VAL A 315 -14.55 4.66 -36.54
C VAL A 315 -15.80 4.44 -37.38
N LEU A 316 -16.87 3.88 -36.82
CA LEU A 316 -18.13 3.67 -37.55
C LEU A 316 -18.85 4.98 -37.90
N VAL A 317 -18.72 6.02 -37.07
CA VAL A 317 -19.40 7.32 -37.26
C VAL A 317 -18.56 8.29 -38.07
N ALA A 318 -17.28 8.40 -37.78
CA ALA A 318 -16.36 9.39 -38.31
C ALA A 318 -15.26 8.78 -39.21
N GLY A 319 -15.34 7.48 -39.53
CA GLY A 319 -14.33 6.80 -40.34
C GLY A 319 -12.96 6.80 -39.64
N PRO A 320 -11.85 7.00 -40.40
CA PRO A 320 -10.50 6.97 -39.84
C PRO A 320 -10.27 7.97 -38.68
N ALA A 321 -11.05 9.05 -38.59
CA ALA A 321 -10.96 10.03 -37.53
C ALA A 321 -11.31 9.44 -36.16
N GLY A 322 -12.02 8.31 -36.08
CA GLY A 322 -12.29 7.59 -34.84
C GLY A 322 -11.02 7.11 -34.12
N VAL A 323 -9.89 6.96 -34.82
CA VAL A 323 -8.57 6.63 -34.27
C VAL A 323 -8.01 7.75 -33.35
N LEU A 324 -8.54 8.96 -33.44
CA LEU A 324 -8.18 10.07 -32.56
C LEU A 324 -8.51 9.75 -31.08
N ILE A 325 -9.49 8.88 -30.80
CA ILE A 325 -9.83 8.51 -29.42
C ILE A 325 -8.65 7.81 -28.72
N PRO A 326 -8.13 6.67 -29.18
CA PRO A 326 -6.96 6.05 -28.58
C PRO A 326 -5.70 6.92 -28.69
N ALA A 327 -5.55 7.73 -29.72
CA ALA A 327 -4.44 8.67 -29.85
C ALA A 327 -4.46 9.75 -28.75
N THR A 328 -5.64 10.28 -28.41
CA THR A 328 -5.80 11.23 -27.29
C THR A 328 -5.47 10.59 -25.96
N ILE A 329 -5.89 9.34 -25.74
CA ILE A 329 -5.56 8.60 -24.50
C ILE A 329 -4.05 8.35 -24.43
N ALA A 330 -3.41 7.96 -25.54
CA ALA A 330 -1.97 7.78 -25.58
C ALA A 330 -1.21 9.09 -25.29
N ALA A 331 -1.68 10.21 -25.83
CA ALA A 331 -1.12 11.53 -25.55
C ALA A 331 -1.31 11.94 -24.07
N PHE A 332 -2.46 11.64 -23.48
CA PHE A 332 -2.72 11.85 -22.05
C PHE A 332 -1.76 11.04 -21.17
N VAL A 333 -1.57 9.75 -21.49
CA VAL A 333 -0.62 8.89 -20.77
C VAL A 333 0.81 9.41 -20.92
N LEU A 334 1.22 9.80 -22.12
CA LEU A 334 2.57 10.31 -22.36
C LEU A 334 2.83 11.63 -21.60
N GLN A 335 1.87 12.54 -21.58
CA GLN A 335 2.02 13.80 -20.84
C GLN A 335 1.97 13.58 -19.31
N GLY A 336 1.11 12.69 -18.83
CA GLY A 336 1.00 12.34 -17.42
C GLY A 336 2.27 11.68 -16.88
N SER A 337 2.87 10.77 -17.65
CA SER A 337 4.14 10.13 -17.27
C SER A 337 5.34 11.09 -17.22
N GLN A 338 5.21 12.29 -17.80
CA GLN A 338 6.20 13.38 -17.81
C GLN A 338 5.82 14.53 -16.86
N GLU A 339 4.80 14.36 -16.01
CA GLU A 339 4.32 15.36 -15.03
C GLU A 339 3.84 16.68 -15.68
N ARG A 340 3.32 16.61 -16.93
CA ARG A 340 2.96 17.79 -17.71
C ARG A 340 1.46 18.12 -17.71
N LEU A 341 0.66 17.42 -16.92
CA LEU A 341 -0.80 17.58 -16.93
C LEU A 341 -1.33 18.61 -15.92
N GLY A 342 -0.47 19.19 -15.05
CA GLY A 342 -0.89 20.15 -14.05
C GLY A 342 -2.04 19.63 -13.17
N SER A 343 -3.17 20.34 -13.12
CA SER A 343 -4.33 19.92 -12.30
C SER A 343 -4.97 18.58 -12.71
N LEU A 344 -4.64 18.03 -13.88
CA LEU A 344 -5.10 16.71 -14.33
C LEU A 344 -4.14 15.58 -13.93
N GLN A 345 -3.04 15.86 -13.24
CA GLN A 345 -2.06 14.86 -12.84
C GLN A 345 -2.65 13.79 -11.91
N SER A 346 -3.52 14.18 -10.98
CA SER A 346 -4.23 13.23 -10.11
C SER A 346 -5.16 12.31 -10.89
N LEU A 347 -5.82 12.83 -11.94
CA LEU A 347 -6.65 12.00 -12.83
C LEU A 347 -5.79 10.99 -13.60
N TYR A 348 -4.61 11.42 -14.07
CA TYR A 348 -3.65 10.52 -14.70
C TYR A 348 -3.21 9.41 -13.74
N ALA A 349 -2.89 9.74 -12.49
CA ALA A 349 -2.43 8.77 -11.51
C ALA A 349 -3.49 7.69 -11.21
N VAL A 350 -4.78 8.08 -11.11
CA VAL A 350 -5.91 7.13 -11.01
C VAL A 350 -6.02 6.27 -12.27
N PHE A 351 -5.95 6.87 -13.44
CA PHE A 351 -6.01 6.14 -14.73
C PHE A 351 -4.84 5.15 -14.84
N ASP A 352 -3.63 5.56 -14.53
CA ASP A 352 -2.44 4.71 -14.55
C ASP A 352 -2.56 3.53 -13.59
N THR A 353 -3.15 3.75 -12.41
CA THR A 353 -3.47 2.67 -11.46
C THR A 353 -4.46 1.67 -12.06
N GLN A 354 -5.52 2.13 -12.75
CA GLN A 354 -6.46 1.22 -13.43
C GLN A 354 -5.78 0.39 -14.52
N VAL A 355 -4.84 0.98 -15.24
CA VAL A 355 -4.03 0.27 -16.25
C VAL A 355 -3.12 -0.77 -15.59
N SER A 356 -2.47 -0.44 -14.46
CA SER A 356 -1.67 -1.40 -13.70
C SER A 356 -2.50 -2.58 -13.19
N LEU A 357 -3.68 -2.32 -12.64
CA LEU A 357 -4.60 -3.36 -12.17
C LEU A 357 -5.06 -4.29 -13.31
N LEU A 358 -5.32 -3.73 -14.50
CA LEU A 358 -5.67 -4.52 -15.67
C LEU A 358 -4.54 -5.46 -16.08
N PHE A 359 -3.30 -4.94 -16.19
CA PHE A 359 -2.14 -5.76 -16.52
C PHE A 359 -1.81 -6.79 -15.44
N ALA A 360 -1.91 -6.40 -14.17
CA ALA A 360 -1.73 -7.33 -13.04
C ALA A 360 -2.75 -8.47 -13.10
N THR A 361 -4.02 -8.19 -13.41
CA THR A 361 -5.05 -9.23 -13.58
C THR A 361 -4.68 -10.19 -14.72
N VAL A 362 -4.22 -9.67 -15.87
CA VAL A 362 -3.79 -10.51 -17.01
C VAL A 362 -2.59 -11.37 -16.64
N LYS A 363 -1.59 -10.82 -15.93
CA LYS A 363 -0.41 -11.57 -15.45
C LYS A 363 -0.83 -12.70 -14.51
N LEU A 364 -1.70 -12.41 -13.54
CA LEU A 364 -2.21 -13.43 -12.61
C LEU A 364 -2.98 -14.56 -13.33
N LEU A 365 -3.80 -14.23 -14.33
CA LEU A 365 -4.51 -15.25 -15.16
C LEU A 365 -3.57 -16.12 -15.97
N ARG A 366 -2.35 -15.62 -16.27
CA ARG A 366 -1.29 -16.40 -16.94
C ARG A 366 -0.43 -17.22 -15.96
N GLY A 367 -0.69 -17.12 -14.65
CA GLY A 367 0.14 -17.77 -13.63
C GLY A 367 1.48 -17.06 -13.39
N GLU A 368 1.62 -15.82 -13.85
CA GLU A 368 2.80 -14.98 -13.60
C GLU A 368 2.68 -14.32 -12.22
N GLY A 369 3.77 -14.19 -11.50
CA GLY A 369 3.84 -13.47 -10.22
C GLY A 369 4.75 -14.17 -9.22
N THR A 370 5.79 -13.46 -8.78
CA THR A 370 6.73 -13.92 -7.75
C THR A 370 6.60 -13.03 -6.52
N ALA A 371 6.74 -13.64 -5.35
CA ALA A 371 6.82 -12.92 -4.07
C ALA A 371 8.24 -12.40 -3.79
N ILE A 372 9.21 -12.75 -4.63
CA ILE A 372 10.62 -12.37 -4.49
C ILE A 372 10.90 -11.20 -5.44
N TRP A 373 11.61 -10.18 -4.95
CA TRP A 373 12.04 -9.03 -5.74
C TRP A 373 13.55 -8.85 -5.67
N ASP A 374 14.13 -8.21 -6.69
CA ASP A 374 15.54 -7.86 -6.73
C ASP A 374 15.78 -6.53 -6.00
N ILE A 375 16.99 -6.36 -5.49
CA ILE A 375 17.46 -5.12 -4.88
C ILE A 375 17.52 -4.03 -5.96
N ASP A 376 17.19 -2.81 -5.58
CA ASP A 376 17.31 -1.65 -6.45
C ASP A 376 18.21 -0.57 -5.82
N ASP A 377 19.41 -0.41 -6.38
CA ASP A 377 20.43 0.55 -5.92
C ASP A 377 19.89 2.00 -5.89
N GLU A 378 18.99 2.37 -6.82
CA GLU A 378 18.43 3.71 -6.88
C GLU A 378 17.65 4.08 -5.60
N LEU A 379 16.93 3.11 -5.00
CA LEU A 379 16.21 3.34 -3.75
C LEU A 379 17.19 3.49 -2.57
N ARG A 380 18.31 2.76 -2.59
CA ARG A 380 19.36 2.88 -1.57
C ARG A 380 20.09 4.21 -1.67
N ASP A 381 20.43 4.66 -2.88
CA ASP A 381 21.05 5.97 -3.13
C ASP A 381 20.15 7.13 -2.63
N ALA A 382 18.84 6.98 -2.72
CA ALA A 382 17.88 7.97 -2.26
C ALA A 382 17.75 8.03 -0.74
N TYR A 383 18.11 6.96 -0.03
CA TYR A 383 18.01 6.85 1.42
C TYR A 383 19.32 7.25 2.15
N GLU A 384 20.49 7.06 1.51
CA GLU A 384 21.79 7.51 2.03
C GLU A 384 21.83 9.03 2.32
#